data_3de9598ccb9b43b2c0e4f51c38bfbe2b
#
_entry.id   3de9598ccb9b43b2c0e4f51c38bfbe2b
#
_cell.length_a   1.000
_cell.length_b   1.000
_cell.length_c   1.000
_cell.angle_alpha   90.00
_cell.angle_beta   90.00
_cell.angle_gamma   90.00
#
_symmetry.space_group_name_H-M   'P 1'
#
loop_
_entity.id
_entity.type
_entity.pdbx_description
1 polymer ?
#
loop_
_entity_poly.entity_id
_entity_poly.type
_entity_poly.pdbx_seq_one_letter_code
_entity_poly.pdbx_strand_id
1 'polypeptide(L)'
;MAILFPLFGIFTSFILLYYLSSLNRSNIFLALFFLCCNLVVMVYYGLHFTKDLFWEGVSFVHWLPLSYLLGPLLFYYVKTTLADHSKLEKWDWLHLLPAAFIVINCLPFTTLPFDQKAQIAHEIVNVTENYTLDFNFVSFEFILYSRSIHLLVYSLFALIYFYSRSKSILIKYNQLPSNHRIISRWFYLLCWIQIIIAINSIGHMSTLYGVRFSIFGIPSTIIFSQKYYFEICGGGFFLQNIFLFLFPKILYGNVSYRIEEGKNNIIDDLKSNLPKKQKENATIQDIELIIKAYLNDLPFTQKEFSLSQMSFDLKIPERFLSNYFNKELNITFSEWRKNLRIDHVCRLIELGEAKNLTIEAIATNAGFASRSKFIDAFKERKGVTPSAFIKSIKTVEA
;
A
#
# COMPACT_ATOMS: atom_id res chain seq x y z
N MET A 1 -16.00 -21.46 -12.56
CA MET A 1 -14.63 -20.89 -12.41
C MET A 1 -14.60 -19.36 -12.45
N ALA A 2 -15.31 -18.69 -13.34
CA ALA A 2 -15.26 -17.21 -13.46
C ALA A 2 -15.61 -16.42 -12.19
N ILE A 3 -16.51 -16.92 -11.34
CA ILE A 3 -16.90 -16.30 -10.04
C ILE A 3 -15.76 -16.33 -9.00
N LEU A 4 -14.83 -17.29 -9.09
CA LEU A 4 -13.73 -17.39 -8.12
C LEU A 4 -12.77 -16.18 -8.19
N PHE A 5 -12.60 -15.57 -9.36
CA PHE A 5 -11.72 -14.43 -9.54
C PHE A 5 -12.18 -13.17 -8.79
N PRO A 6 -13.44 -12.72 -8.93
CA PRO A 6 -13.92 -11.58 -8.13
C PRO A 6 -14.01 -11.91 -6.64
N LEU A 7 -14.30 -13.14 -6.23
CA LEU A 7 -14.27 -13.54 -4.82
C LEU A 7 -12.87 -13.43 -4.22
N PHE A 8 -11.83 -13.84 -4.94
CA PHE A 8 -10.44 -13.65 -4.54
C PHE A 8 -10.13 -12.14 -4.36
N GLY A 9 -10.57 -11.30 -5.29
CA GLY A 9 -10.38 -9.86 -5.20
C GLY A 9 -11.15 -9.21 -4.05
N ILE A 10 -12.35 -9.68 -3.73
CA ILE A 10 -13.11 -9.23 -2.55
C ILE A 10 -12.36 -9.62 -1.27
N PHE A 11 -11.86 -10.85 -1.18
CA PHE A 11 -11.07 -11.31 -0.05
C PHE A 11 -9.78 -10.48 0.15
N THR A 12 -9.04 -10.19 -0.93
CA THR A 12 -7.85 -9.32 -0.86
C THR A 12 -8.20 -7.90 -0.41
N SER A 13 -9.36 -7.38 -0.82
CA SER A 13 -9.86 -6.06 -0.38
C SER A 13 -10.12 -6.01 1.13
N PHE A 14 -10.69 -7.07 1.70
CA PHE A 14 -10.89 -7.17 3.15
C PHE A 14 -9.58 -7.26 3.93
N ILE A 15 -8.58 -7.98 3.40
CA ILE A 15 -7.23 -8.01 3.98
C ILE A 15 -6.62 -6.60 4.01
N LEU A 16 -6.73 -5.86 2.90
CA LEU A 16 -6.27 -4.47 2.82
C LEU A 16 -6.97 -3.57 3.83
N LEU A 17 -8.29 -3.71 3.98
CA LEU A 17 -9.07 -2.90 4.92
C LEU A 17 -8.73 -3.22 6.37
N TYR A 18 -8.66 -4.49 6.73
CA TYR A 18 -8.54 -4.91 8.12
C TYR A 18 -7.10 -4.82 8.65
N TYR A 19 -6.12 -5.36 7.90
CA TYR A 19 -4.74 -5.44 8.38
C TYR A 19 -3.86 -4.26 7.95
N LEU A 20 -4.03 -3.77 6.73
CA LEU A 20 -3.06 -2.87 6.13
C LEU A 20 -3.49 -1.40 6.17
N SER A 21 -4.75 -1.11 6.47
CA SER A 21 -5.23 0.28 6.64
C SER A 21 -4.65 0.95 7.89
N SER A 22 -4.33 0.18 8.93
CA SER A 22 -3.68 0.68 10.13
C SER A 22 -2.23 1.12 9.87
N LEU A 23 -1.55 0.46 8.94
CA LEU A 23 -0.17 0.78 8.55
C LEU A 23 -0.12 2.00 7.62
N ASN A 24 -1.07 2.09 6.69
CA ASN A 24 -1.18 3.20 5.75
C ASN A 24 -2.65 3.49 5.42
N ARG A 25 -3.14 4.66 5.81
CA ARG A 25 -4.52 5.08 5.56
C ARG A 25 -4.89 5.18 4.08
N SER A 26 -3.93 5.40 3.19
CA SER A 26 -4.18 5.38 1.75
C SER A 26 -4.67 4.01 1.28
N ASN A 27 -4.32 2.92 1.98
CA ASN A 27 -4.77 1.58 1.68
C ASN A 27 -6.28 1.39 1.84
N ILE A 28 -6.97 2.26 2.58
CA ILE A 28 -8.44 2.26 2.66
C ILE A 28 -9.03 2.55 1.26
N PHE A 29 -8.52 3.57 0.57
CA PHE A 29 -9.01 3.93 -0.78
C PHE A 29 -8.66 2.87 -1.81
N LEU A 30 -7.46 2.27 -1.72
CA LEU A 30 -7.08 1.15 -2.57
C LEU A 30 -7.98 -0.07 -2.36
N ALA A 31 -8.26 -0.39 -1.11
CA ALA A 31 -9.13 -1.51 -0.76
C ALA A 31 -10.58 -1.30 -1.22
N LEU A 32 -11.13 -0.10 -1.01
CA LEU A 32 -12.46 0.26 -1.49
C LEU A 32 -12.52 0.25 -3.02
N PHE A 33 -11.48 0.75 -3.69
CA PHE A 33 -11.37 0.70 -5.14
C PHE A 33 -11.40 -0.76 -5.65
N PHE A 34 -10.58 -1.64 -5.07
CA PHE A 34 -10.55 -3.06 -5.46
C PHE A 34 -11.87 -3.76 -5.15
N LEU A 35 -12.46 -3.47 -3.99
CA LEU A 35 -13.77 -4.01 -3.61
C LEU A 35 -14.84 -3.63 -4.65
N CYS A 36 -14.93 -2.36 -5.02
CA CYS A 36 -15.85 -1.88 -6.04
C CYS A 36 -15.59 -2.53 -7.40
N CYS A 37 -14.33 -2.63 -7.85
CA CYS A 37 -13.98 -3.32 -9.10
C CYS A 37 -14.47 -4.77 -9.11
N ASN A 38 -14.21 -5.51 -8.05
CA ASN A 38 -14.56 -6.94 -7.98
C ASN A 38 -16.07 -7.15 -7.81
N LEU A 39 -16.78 -6.27 -7.09
CA LEU A 39 -18.23 -6.29 -7.01
C LEU A 39 -18.87 -6.02 -8.38
N VAL A 40 -18.40 -5.02 -9.12
CA VAL A 40 -18.89 -4.74 -10.48
C VAL A 40 -18.71 -5.97 -11.39
N VAL A 41 -17.55 -6.62 -11.36
CA VAL A 41 -17.32 -7.85 -12.15
C VAL A 41 -18.25 -8.98 -11.69
N MET A 42 -18.41 -9.18 -10.40
CA MET A 42 -19.27 -10.23 -9.85
C MET A 42 -20.73 -10.06 -10.30
N VAL A 43 -21.23 -8.82 -10.28
CA VAL A 43 -22.56 -8.49 -10.78
C VAL A 43 -22.70 -8.78 -12.26
N TYR A 44 -21.73 -8.36 -13.08
CA TYR A 44 -21.75 -8.65 -14.51
C TYR A 44 -21.75 -10.16 -14.82
N TYR A 45 -20.94 -10.93 -14.10
CA TYR A 45 -20.97 -12.39 -14.24
C TYR A 45 -22.31 -12.99 -13.79
N GLY A 46 -22.89 -12.49 -12.71
CA GLY A 46 -24.22 -12.89 -12.24
C GLY A 46 -25.28 -12.66 -13.31
N LEU A 47 -25.32 -11.47 -13.90
CA LEU A 47 -26.31 -11.09 -14.92
C LEU A 47 -26.21 -11.95 -16.21
N HIS A 48 -25.01 -12.19 -16.70
CA HIS A 48 -24.87 -12.78 -18.04
C HIS A 48 -24.66 -14.30 -18.06
N PHE A 49 -24.23 -14.90 -16.94
CA PHE A 49 -23.91 -16.34 -16.92
C PHE A 49 -24.89 -17.19 -16.10
N THR A 50 -25.61 -16.61 -15.14
CA THR A 50 -26.56 -17.41 -14.33
C THR A 50 -27.89 -17.59 -15.04
N LYS A 51 -28.33 -16.61 -15.84
CA LYS A 51 -29.67 -16.55 -16.47
C LYS A 51 -30.78 -16.82 -15.45
N ASP A 52 -30.59 -16.39 -14.22
CA ASP A 52 -31.49 -16.58 -13.10
C ASP A 52 -32.26 -15.28 -12.83
N LEU A 53 -33.58 -15.35 -12.92
CA LEU A 53 -34.49 -14.21 -12.77
C LEU A 53 -34.27 -13.46 -11.46
N PHE A 54 -33.98 -14.19 -10.37
CA PHE A 54 -33.71 -13.58 -9.07
C PHE A 54 -32.44 -12.72 -9.10
N TRP A 55 -31.34 -13.28 -9.59
CA TRP A 55 -30.07 -12.56 -9.66
C TRP A 55 -30.10 -11.41 -10.65
N GLU A 56 -30.81 -11.54 -11.78
CA GLU A 56 -31.03 -10.43 -12.71
C GLU A 56 -31.79 -9.29 -12.05
N GLY A 57 -32.89 -9.59 -11.34
CA GLY A 57 -33.66 -8.58 -10.60
C GLY A 57 -32.88 -7.88 -9.47
N VAL A 58 -32.01 -8.60 -8.77
CA VAL A 58 -31.16 -8.03 -7.71
C VAL A 58 -30.00 -7.22 -8.29
N SER A 59 -29.44 -7.66 -9.41
CA SER A 59 -28.14 -7.13 -9.90
C SER A 59 -28.28 -6.03 -10.94
N PHE A 60 -29.35 -6.06 -11.74
CA PHE A 60 -29.55 -5.10 -12.82
C PHE A 60 -29.71 -3.69 -12.30
N VAL A 61 -29.19 -2.67 -12.76
CA VAL A 61 -29.29 -1.25 -12.38
C VAL A 61 -28.75 -0.90 -10.97
N HIS A 62 -29.06 -1.68 -9.93
CA HIS A 62 -28.73 -1.32 -8.53
C HIS A 62 -27.24 -1.05 -8.28
N TRP A 63 -26.36 -1.65 -9.08
CA TRP A 63 -24.91 -1.52 -8.95
C TRP A 63 -24.29 -0.48 -9.88
N LEU A 64 -25.11 0.17 -10.72
CA LEU A 64 -24.61 1.21 -11.62
C LEU A 64 -23.90 2.37 -10.89
N PRO A 65 -24.43 2.88 -9.75
CA PRO A 65 -23.75 3.93 -8.99
C PRO A 65 -22.34 3.53 -8.53
N LEU A 66 -22.11 2.25 -8.24
CA LEU A 66 -20.81 1.74 -7.79
C LEU A 66 -19.71 1.95 -8.86
N SER A 67 -20.07 1.86 -10.13
CA SER A 67 -19.13 2.09 -11.23
C SER A 67 -18.63 3.54 -11.29
N TYR A 68 -19.40 4.50 -10.79
CA TYR A 68 -18.98 5.91 -10.68
C TYR A 68 -18.09 6.19 -9.47
N LEU A 69 -17.94 5.25 -8.54
CA LEU A 69 -16.99 5.37 -7.42
C LEU A 69 -15.58 4.94 -7.83
N LEU A 70 -15.42 4.13 -8.89
CA LEU A 70 -14.11 3.60 -9.29
C LEU A 70 -13.09 4.72 -9.57
N GLY A 71 -13.48 5.71 -10.36
CA GLY A 71 -12.61 6.85 -10.68
C GLY A 71 -12.18 7.65 -9.47
N PRO A 72 -13.13 8.19 -8.67
CA PRO A 72 -12.83 8.90 -7.43
C PRO A 72 -11.96 8.12 -6.45
N LEU A 73 -12.24 6.84 -6.20
CA LEU A 73 -11.47 6.02 -5.28
C LEU A 73 -10.02 5.82 -5.74
N LEU A 74 -9.82 5.58 -7.05
CA LEU A 74 -8.48 5.53 -7.64
C LEU A 74 -7.74 6.85 -7.45
N PHE A 75 -8.41 7.98 -7.73
CA PHE A 75 -7.83 9.30 -7.56
C PHE A 75 -7.50 9.60 -6.10
N TYR A 76 -8.39 9.29 -5.14
CA TYR A 76 -8.13 9.47 -3.71
C TYR A 76 -6.94 8.62 -3.25
N TYR A 77 -6.81 7.39 -3.73
CA TYR A 77 -5.66 6.57 -3.44
C TYR A 77 -4.35 7.22 -3.89
N VAL A 78 -4.29 7.71 -5.13
CA VAL A 78 -3.12 8.40 -5.66
C VAL A 78 -2.86 9.70 -4.88
N LYS A 79 -3.90 10.54 -4.66
CA LYS A 79 -3.80 11.81 -3.95
C LYS A 79 -3.28 11.61 -2.53
N THR A 80 -3.86 10.70 -1.76
CA THR A 80 -3.49 10.47 -0.36
C THR A 80 -2.12 9.82 -0.20
N THR A 81 -1.70 8.97 -1.16
CA THR A 81 -0.34 8.40 -1.16
C THR A 81 0.73 9.47 -1.43
N LEU A 82 0.41 10.49 -2.24
CA LEU A 82 1.33 11.58 -2.61
C LEU A 82 1.26 12.78 -1.66
N ALA A 83 0.20 12.90 -0.89
CA ALA A 83 0.02 14.00 0.06
C ALA A 83 0.78 13.75 1.36
N ASP A 84 1.13 14.86 2.03
CA ASP A 84 1.70 14.79 3.38
C ASP A 84 0.67 14.35 4.43
N HIS A 85 -0.62 14.38 4.07
CA HIS A 85 -1.74 14.04 4.94
C HIS A 85 -2.66 13.04 4.25
N SER A 86 -2.97 11.94 4.93
CA SER A 86 -3.97 10.95 4.47
C SER A 86 -5.43 11.42 4.63
N LYS A 87 -5.66 12.70 4.88
CA LYS A 87 -6.99 13.29 5.02
C LYS A 87 -7.44 13.88 3.69
N LEU A 88 -8.70 13.64 3.35
CA LEU A 88 -9.36 14.31 2.24
C LEU A 88 -9.55 15.80 2.55
N GLU A 89 -9.48 16.63 1.53
CA GLU A 89 -9.75 18.05 1.62
C GLU A 89 -11.27 18.31 1.67
N LYS A 90 -11.65 19.51 2.10
CA LYS A 90 -13.05 19.91 2.27
C LYS A 90 -13.90 19.72 1.01
N TRP A 91 -13.32 19.85 -0.18
CA TRP A 91 -14.03 19.79 -1.45
C TRP A 91 -13.94 18.41 -2.15
N ASP A 92 -13.22 17.47 -1.59
CA ASP A 92 -13.05 16.14 -2.21
C ASP A 92 -14.37 15.36 -2.30
N TRP A 93 -15.36 15.63 -1.43
CA TRP A 93 -16.67 15.00 -1.49
C TRP A 93 -17.42 15.28 -2.81
N LEU A 94 -17.10 16.38 -3.51
CA LEU A 94 -17.71 16.71 -4.81
C LEU A 94 -17.47 15.63 -5.87
N HIS A 95 -16.39 14.87 -5.75
CA HIS A 95 -16.09 13.75 -6.65
C HIS A 95 -17.09 12.58 -6.50
N LEU A 96 -17.90 12.55 -5.43
CA LEU A 96 -18.92 11.54 -5.20
C LEU A 96 -20.28 11.95 -5.78
N LEU A 97 -20.47 13.21 -6.18
CA LEU A 97 -21.74 13.72 -6.73
C LEU A 97 -22.23 12.93 -7.96
N PRO A 98 -21.39 12.50 -8.92
CA PRO A 98 -21.85 11.70 -10.05
C PRO A 98 -22.50 10.38 -9.59
N ALA A 99 -21.88 9.69 -8.62
CA ALA A 99 -22.46 8.45 -8.07
C ALA A 99 -23.81 8.72 -7.36
N ALA A 100 -23.89 9.79 -6.55
CA ALA A 100 -25.13 10.18 -5.88
C ALA A 100 -26.22 10.57 -6.89
N PHE A 101 -25.87 11.29 -7.95
CA PHE A 101 -26.82 11.62 -9.03
C PHE A 101 -27.38 10.37 -9.68
N ILE A 102 -26.55 9.36 -9.98
CA ILE A 102 -27.01 8.11 -10.59
C ILE A 102 -27.91 7.31 -9.64
N VAL A 103 -27.67 7.33 -8.32
CA VAL A 103 -28.63 6.75 -7.36
C VAL A 103 -30.01 7.37 -7.52
N ILE A 104 -30.08 8.71 -7.53
CA ILE A 104 -31.36 9.44 -7.67
C ILE A 104 -32.01 9.15 -9.05
N ASN A 105 -31.20 9.12 -10.11
CA ASN A 105 -31.69 8.85 -11.46
C ASN A 105 -32.31 7.45 -11.57
N CYS A 106 -31.75 6.44 -10.89
CA CYS A 106 -32.23 5.05 -10.95
C CYS A 106 -33.40 4.76 -9.98
N LEU A 107 -33.85 5.72 -9.17
CA LEU A 107 -34.95 5.52 -8.20
C LEU A 107 -36.22 4.94 -8.84
N PRO A 108 -36.72 5.37 -10.04
CA PRO A 108 -37.93 4.79 -10.63
C PRO A 108 -37.84 3.28 -10.79
N PHE A 109 -36.72 2.75 -11.22
CA PHE A 109 -36.51 1.31 -11.35
C PHE A 109 -36.32 0.64 -9.99
N THR A 110 -35.50 1.24 -9.12
CA THR A 110 -35.13 0.62 -7.83
C THR A 110 -36.27 0.54 -6.84
N THR A 111 -37.31 1.35 -7.02
CA THR A 111 -38.54 1.34 -6.17
C THR A 111 -39.66 0.42 -6.69
N LEU A 112 -39.49 -0.15 -7.90
CA LEU A 112 -40.48 -1.10 -8.42
C LEU A 112 -40.58 -2.37 -7.55
N PRO A 113 -41.75 -3.06 -7.54
CA PRO A 113 -41.87 -4.40 -6.97
C PRO A 113 -40.83 -5.36 -7.57
N PHE A 114 -40.35 -6.30 -6.77
CA PHE A 114 -39.27 -7.20 -7.16
C PHE A 114 -39.58 -7.98 -8.45
N ASP A 115 -40.80 -8.54 -8.56
CA ASP A 115 -41.19 -9.33 -9.73
C ASP A 115 -41.14 -8.51 -11.04
N GLN A 116 -41.59 -7.24 -10.98
CA GLN A 116 -41.50 -6.34 -12.14
C GLN A 116 -40.05 -6.02 -12.51
N LYS A 117 -39.20 -5.74 -11.50
CA LYS A 117 -37.78 -5.52 -11.74
C LYS A 117 -37.10 -6.72 -12.39
N ALA A 118 -37.38 -7.92 -11.90
CA ALA A 118 -36.82 -9.16 -12.40
C ALA A 118 -37.25 -9.43 -13.84
N GLN A 119 -38.51 -9.21 -14.19
CA GLN A 119 -39.02 -9.35 -15.56
C GLN A 119 -38.36 -8.34 -16.51
N ILE A 120 -38.33 -7.05 -16.14
CA ILE A 120 -37.68 -6.00 -16.95
C ILE A 120 -36.18 -6.31 -17.16
N ALA A 121 -35.50 -6.72 -16.09
CA ALA A 121 -34.09 -7.09 -16.16
C ALA A 121 -33.86 -8.28 -17.12
N HIS A 122 -34.70 -9.31 -17.02
CA HIS A 122 -34.63 -10.50 -17.87
C HIS A 122 -34.86 -10.17 -19.34
N GLU A 123 -35.85 -9.35 -19.64
CA GLU A 123 -36.14 -8.91 -21.01
C GLU A 123 -34.96 -8.13 -21.59
N ILE A 124 -34.42 -7.17 -20.86
CA ILE A 124 -33.30 -6.34 -21.32
C ILE A 124 -32.02 -7.18 -21.51
N VAL A 125 -31.70 -8.07 -20.58
CA VAL A 125 -30.45 -8.85 -20.62
C VAL A 125 -30.48 -9.96 -21.67
N ASN A 126 -31.66 -10.60 -21.89
CA ASN A 126 -31.73 -11.84 -22.65
C ASN A 126 -32.52 -11.74 -23.98
N VAL A 127 -33.43 -10.77 -24.15
CA VAL A 127 -34.39 -10.74 -25.25
C VAL A 127 -34.19 -9.55 -26.17
N THR A 128 -33.86 -8.39 -25.68
CA THR A 128 -33.81 -7.15 -26.46
C THR A 128 -32.42 -6.84 -27.00
N GLU A 129 -32.36 -6.52 -28.31
CA GLU A 129 -31.13 -6.00 -28.93
C GLU A 129 -30.88 -4.52 -28.58
N ASN A 130 -31.92 -3.80 -28.14
CA ASN A 130 -31.84 -2.38 -27.74
C ASN A 130 -32.16 -2.20 -26.27
N TYR A 131 -31.13 -1.90 -25.49
CA TYR A 131 -31.24 -1.59 -24.05
C TYR A 131 -31.81 -0.20 -23.83
N THR A 132 -33.12 -0.05 -23.87
CA THR A 132 -33.80 1.19 -23.53
C THR A 132 -34.52 1.03 -22.19
N LEU A 133 -34.20 1.89 -21.23
CA LEU A 133 -34.86 1.98 -19.94
C LEU A 133 -34.97 3.46 -19.56
N ASP A 134 -36.18 3.89 -19.24
CA ASP A 134 -36.44 5.27 -18.88
C ASP A 134 -36.16 5.49 -17.39
N PHE A 135 -35.37 6.50 -17.13
CA PHE A 135 -35.05 7.01 -15.81
C PHE A 135 -35.51 8.45 -15.65
N ASN A 136 -35.30 9.05 -14.45
CA ASN A 136 -35.77 10.40 -14.17
C ASN A 136 -35.14 11.49 -15.05
N PHE A 137 -33.84 11.45 -15.30
CA PHE A 137 -33.08 12.57 -15.88
C PHE A 137 -32.29 12.18 -17.11
N VAL A 138 -31.63 11.04 -17.08
CA VAL A 138 -30.78 10.58 -18.17
C VAL A 138 -31.08 9.13 -18.52
N SER A 139 -30.97 8.80 -19.81
CA SER A 139 -31.24 7.47 -20.35
C SER A 139 -30.24 6.41 -19.85
N PHE A 140 -30.63 5.15 -19.92
CA PHE A 140 -29.77 4.01 -19.63
C PHE A 140 -28.50 4.01 -20.52
N GLU A 141 -28.68 4.30 -21.79
CA GLU A 141 -27.57 4.44 -22.73
C GLU A 141 -26.55 5.49 -22.27
N PHE A 142 -27.01 6.68 -21.90
CA PHE A 142 -26.12 7.73 -21.36
C PHE A 142 -25.33 7.23 -20.14
N ILE A 143 -25.97 6.49 -19.24
CA ILE A 143 -25.28 5.94 -18.04
C ILE A 143 -24.19 4.96 -18.46
N LEU A 144 -24.45 4.06 -19.39
CA LEU A 144 -23.50 3.06 -19.86
C LEU A 144 -22.25 3.68 -20.52
N TYR A 145 -22.42 4.76 -21.30
CA TYR A 145 -21.28 5.50 -21.85
C TYR A 145 -20.57 6.35 -20.80
N SER A 146 -21.32 7.15 -20.05
CA SER A 146 -20.74 8.16 -19.14
C SER A 146 -19.94 7.53 -18.00
N ARG A 147 -20.32 6.34 -17.49
CA ARG A 147 -19.53 5.63 -16.48
C ARG A 147 -18.13 5.26 -16.98
N SER A 148 -18.03 4.84 -18.26
CA SER A 148 -16.77 4.44 -18.87
C SER A 148 -15.89 5.65 -19.18
N ILE A 149 -16.50 6.73 -19.67
CA ILE A 149 -15.83 8.03 -19.87
C ILE A 149 -15.36 8.60 -18.52
N HIS A 150 -16.19 8.51 -17.50
CA HIS A 150 -15.84 8.94 -16.13
C HIS A 150 -14.61 8.21 -15.60
N LEU A 151 -14.56 6.88 -15.73
CA LEU A 151 -13.39 6.08 -15.34
C LEU A 151 -12.14 6.49 -16.12
N LEU A 152 -12.26 6.71 -17.44
CA LEU A 152 -11.16 7.15 -18.31
C LEU A 152 -10.61 8.51 -17.86
N VAL A 153 -11.50 9.49 -17.66
CA VAL A 153 -11.13 10.85 -17.22
C VAL A 153 -10.40 10.82 -15.89
N TYR A 154 -10.92 10.08 -14.89
CA TYR A 154 -10.27 9.97 -13.59
C TYR A 154 -8.92 9.25 -13.65
N SER A 155 -8.79 8.22 -14.50
CA SER A 155 -7.52 7.51 -14.67
C SER A 155 -6.44 8.41 -15.29
N LEU A 156 -6.81 9.22 -16.29
CA LEU A 156 -5.93 10.23 -16.87
C LEU A 156 -5.61 11.35 -15.87
N PHE A 157 -6.61 11.82 -15.12
CA PHE A 157 -6.43 12.84 -14.09
C PHE A 157 -5.50 12.37 -12.98
N ALA A 158 -5.61 11.10 -12.55
CA ALA A 158 -4.70 10.50 -11.58
C ALA A 158 -3.24 10.46 -12.09
N LEU A 159 -3.03 10.12 -13.36
CA LEU A 159 -1.71 10.15 -14.00
C LEU A 159 -1.13 11.56 -14.08
N ILE A 160 -1.93 12.53 -14.51
CA ILE A 160 -1.52 13.94 -14.61
C ILE A 160 -1.18 14.49 -13.22
N TYR A 161 -2.01 14.18 -12.22
CA TYR A 161 -1.77 14.59 -10.84
C TYR A 161 -0.47 13.99 -10.29
N PHE A 162 -0.23 12.69 -10.51
CA PHE A 162 1.01 12.02 -10.12
C PHE A 162 2.24 12.66 -10.78
N TYR A 163 2.18 12.89 -12.09
CA TYR A 163 3.26 13.53 -12.84
C TYR A 163 3.56 14.96 -12.34
N SER A 164 2.52 15.79 -12.21
CA SER A 164 2.63 17.17 -11.72
C SER A 164 3.23 17.23 -10.32
N ARG A 165 2.77 16.37 -9.42
CA ARG A 165 3.26 16.32 -8.04
C ARG A 165 4.72 15.86 -7.98
N SER A 166 5.07 14.82 -8.75
CA SER A 166 6.46 14.34 -8.86
C SER A 166 7.40 15.41 -9.41
N LYS A 167 6.96 16.14 -10.45
CA LYS A 167 7.72 17.26 -11.03
C LYS A 167 7.89 18.41 -10.03
N SER A 168 6.84 18.77 -9.30
CA SER A 168 6.88 19.81 -8.25
C SER A 168 7.88 19.43 -7.13
N ILE A 169 7.89 18.19 -6.70
CA ILE A 169 8.83 17.69 -5.69
C ILE A 169 10.27 17.73 -6.23
N LEU A 170 10.49 17.28 -7.47
CA LEU A 170 11.80 17.31 -8.11
C LEU A 170 12.35 18.74 -8.22
N ILE A 171 11.50 19.71 -8.61
CA ILE A 171 11.90 21.13 -8.72
C ILE A 171 12.24 21.68 -7.33
N LYS A 172 11.42 21.41 -6.32
CA LYS A 172 11.61 21.96 -4.96
C LYS A 172 12.84 21.40 -4.25
N TYR A 173 13.13 20.10 -4.40
CA TYR A 173 14.14 19.40 -3.61
C TYR A 173 15.32 18.89 -4.43
N ASN A 174 15.31 19.10 -5.75
CA ASN A 174 16.30 18.55 -6.72
C ASN A 174 16.50 17.03 -6.63
N GLN A 175 15.53 16.32 -6.05
CA GLN A 175 15.54 14.86 -5.91
C GLN A 175 14.11 14.31 -5.78
N LEU A 176 13.95 13.03 -6.10
CA LEU A 176 12.69 12.30 -5.89
C LEU A 176 12.81 11.38 -4.67
N PRO A 177 11.67 11.07 -4.00
CA PRO A 177 11.66 10.12 -2.90
C PRO A 177 12.33 8.78 -3.27
N SER A 178 12.97 8.13 -2.30
CA SER A 178 13.69 6.86 -2.51
C SER A 178 12.79 5.74 -3.06
N ASN A 179 11.51 5.78 -2.76
CA ASN A 179 10.48 4.83 -3.20
C ASN A 179 9.78 5.24 -4.51
N HIS A 180 10.13 6.40 -5.11
CA HIS A 180 9.49 6.93 -6.33
C HIS A 180 9.37 5.89 -7.44
N ARG A 181 10.44 5.15 -7.73
CA ARG A 181 10.47 4.15 -8.81
C ARG A 181 9.45 3.03 -8.63
N ILE A 182 9.22 2.60 -7.38
CA ILE A 182 8.27 1.53 -7.06
C ILE A 182 6.85 2.06 -7.14
N ILE A 183 6.60 3.24 -6.54
CA ILE A 183 5.29 3.88 -6.53
C ILE A 183 4.87 4.26 -7.95
N SER A 184 5.76 4.81 -8.76
CA SER A 184 5.45 5.19 -10.13
C SER A 184 5.08 3.98 -11.00
N ARG A 185 5.85 2.88 -10.91
CA ARG A 185 5.52 1.64 -11.64
C ARG A 185 4.15 1.10 -11.24
N TRP A 186 3.83 1.12 -9.97
CA TRP A 186 2.54 0.69 -9.46
C TRP A 186 1.39 1.57 -9.96
N PHE A 187 1.52 2.91 -9.86
CA PHE A 187 0.48 3.83 -10.32
C PHE A 187 0.27 3.78 -11.82
N TYR A 188 1.35 3.73 -12.61
CA TYR A 188 1.24 3.58 -14.06
C TYR A 188 0.51 2.28 -14.43
N LEU A 189 0.90 1.15 -13.83
CA LEU A 189 0.25 -0.13 -14.06
C LEU A 189 -1.25 -0.07 -13.73
N LEU A 190 -1.60 0.45 -12.56
CA LEU A 190 -2.99 0.54 -12.11
C LEU A 190 -3.82 1.43 -13.06
N CYS A 191 -3.35 2.62 -13.37
CA CYS A 191 -4.06 3.56 -14.24
C CYS A 191 -4.17 3.03 -15.68
N TRP A 192 -3.14 2.41 -16.23
CA TRP A 192 -3.19 1.85 -17.59
C TRP A 192 -4.18 0.70 -17.69
N ILE A 193 -4.28 -0.17 -16.70
CA ILE A 193 -5.32 -1.20 -16.66
C ILE A 193 -6.72 -0.55 -16.73
N GLN A 194 -6.98 0.51 -15.95
CA GLN A 194 -8.27 1.19 -15.97
C GLN A 194 -8.55 1.90 -17.30
N ILE A 195 -7.55 2.49 -17.93
CA ILE A 195 -7.67 3.12 -19.24
C ILE A 195 -8.05 2.07 -20.30
N ILE A 196 -7.38 0.92 -20.31
CA ILE A 196 -7.69 -0.18 -21.24
C ILE A 196 -9.13 -0.68 -21.03
N ILE A 197 -9.54 -0.89 -19.77
CA ILE A 197 -10.90 -1.30 -19.44
C ILE A 197 -11.93 -0.26 -19.90
N ALA A 198 -11.67 1.03 -19.66
CA ALA A 198 -12.57 2.11 -20.06
C ALA A 198 -12.73 2.21 -21.58
N ILE A 199 -11.62 2.16 -22.32
CA ILE A 199 -11.64 2.18 -23.80
C ILE A 199 -12.39 0.97 -24.33
N ASN A 200 -12.11 -0.22 -23.80
CA ASN A 200 -12.82 -1.44 -24.20
C ASN A 200 -14.33 -1.34 -23.91
N SER A 201 -14.71 -0.78 -22.77
CA SER A 201 -16.12 -0.58 -22.41
C SER A 201 -16.82 0.42 -23.35
N ILE A 202 -16.17 1.55 -23.68
CA ILE A 202 -16.71 2.53 -24.65
C ILE A 202 -16.87 1.88 -26.02
N GLY A 203 -15.87 1.14 -26.48
CA GLY A 203 -15.93 0.43 -27.78
C GLY A 203 -17.05 -0.61 -27.82
N HIS A 204 -17.23 -1.39 -26.75
CA HIS A 204 -18.31 -2.37 -26.64
C HIS A 204 -19.68 -1.69 -26.66
N MET A 205 -19.89 -0.63 -25.88
CA MET A 205 -21.15 0.13 -25.91
C MET A 205 -21.42 0.72 -27.29
N SER A 206 -20.40 1.27 -27.95
CA SER A 206 -20.55 1.79 -29.33
C SER A 206 -21.02 0.72 -30.30
N THR A 207 -20.47 -0.50 -30.25
CA THR A 207 -20.92 -1.59 -31.11
C THR A 207 -22.32 -2.08 -30.78
N LEU A 208 -22.68 -2.09 -29.48
CA LEU A 208 -24.02 -2.47 -29.00
C LEU A 208 -25.12 -1.54 -29.58
N TYR A 209 -24.84 -0.22 -29.56
CA TYR A 209 -25.76 0.79 -30.12
C TYR A 209 -25.58 1.07 -31.62
N GLY A 210 -25.03 0.11 -32.35
CA GLY A 210 -25.02 0.13 -33.81
C GLY A 210 -23.91 0.92 -34.49
N VAL A 211 -22.99 1.55 -33.73
CA VAL A 211 -21.83 2.23 -34.32
C VAL A 211 -20.84 1.22 -34.86
N ARG A 212 -20.55 1.33 -36.17
CA ARG A 212 -19.65 0.42 -36.90
C ARG A 212 -18.42 1.15 -37.39
N PHE A 213 -17.25 0.64 -37.03
CA PHE A 213 -15.95 1.13 -37.50
C PHE A 213 -14.95 -0.04 -37.58
N SER A 214 -13.78 0.19 -38.12
CA SER A 214 -12.70 -0.80 -38.14
C SER A 214 -11.41 -0.22 -37.60
N ILE A 215 -10.62 -1.07 -36.96
CA ILE A 215 -9.29 -0.75 -36.44
C ILE A 215 -8.32 -1.73 -37.09
N PHE A 216 -7.35 -1.23 -37.83
CA PHE A 216 -6.41 -2.07 -38.63
C PHE A 216 -7.10 -3.10 -39.54
N GLY A 217 -8.24 -2.73 -40.11
CA GLY A 217 -9.03 -3.63 -41.00
C GLY A 217 -9.89 -4.66 -40.25
N ILE A 218 -9.84 -4.74 -38.93
CA ILE A 218 -10.68 -5.64 -38.13
C ILE A 218 -11.96 -4.89 -37.74
N PRO A 219 -13.16 -5.43 -38.01
CA PRO A 219 -14.42 -4.81 -37.63
C PRO A 219 -14.54 -4.59 -36.10
N SER A 220 -15.10 -3.45 -35.71
CA SER A 220 -15.35 -3.12 -34.28
C SER A 220 -16.19 -4.17 -33.57
N THR A 221 -17.13 -4.82 -34.28
CA THR A 221 -17.98 -5.89 -33.73
C THR A 221 -17.20 -7.13 -33.29
N ILE A 222 -16.03 -7.37 -33.89
CA ILE A 222 -15.14 -8.46 -33.48
C ILE A 222 -14.30 -8.00 -32.29
N ILE A 223 -13.62 -6.85 -32.42
CA ILE A 223 -12.69 -6.32 -31.39
C ILE A 223 -13.41 -6.06 -30.06
N PHE A 224 -14.59 -5.45 -30.13
CA PHE A 224 -15.41 -5.06 -28.96
C PHE A 224 -16.64 -5.97 -28.79
N SER A 225 -16.53 -7.24 -29.19
CA SER A 225 -17.59 -8.21 -28.95
C SER A 225 -17.82 -8.39 -27.43
N GLN A 226 -19.03 -8.82 -27.07
CA GLN A 226 -19.39 -9.07 -25.67
C GLN A 226 -18.40 -10.02 -24.97
N LYS A 227 -17.93 -11.04 -25.68
CA LYS A 227 -16.94 -12.00 -25.16
C LYS A 227 -15.66 -11.29 -24.75
N TYR A 228 -15.03 -10.52 -25.64
CA TYR A 228 -13.77 -9.81 -25.35
C TYR A 228 -13.97 -8.69 -24.34
N TYR A 229 -15.14 -8.05 -24.31
CA TYR A 229 -15.47 -7.08 -23.27
C TYR A 229 -15.36 -7.71 -21.88
N PHE A 230 -15.97 -8.87 -21.65
CA PHE A 230 -15.91 -9.56 -20.37
C PHE A 230 -14.51 -10.08 -20.04
N GLU A 231 -13.81 -10.64 -21.04
CA GLU A 231 -12.46 -11.15 -20.84
C GLU A 231 -11.47 -10.03 -20.44
N ILE A 232 -11.52 -8.87 -21.10
CA ILE A 232 -10.64 -7.72 -20.81
C ILE A 232 -11.01 -7.08 -19.47
N CYS A 233 -12.30 -6.85 -19.20
CA CYS A 233 -12.71 -6.26 -17.92
C CYS A 233 -12.42 -7.21 -16.74
N GLY A 234 -12.85 -8.46 -16.84
CA GLY A 234 -12.64 -9.46 -15.78
C GLY A 234 -11.18 -9.80 -15.60
N GLY A 235 -10.45 -10.01 -16.69
CA GLY A 235 -9.00 -10.26 -16.67
C GLY A 235 -8.20 -9.08 -16.14
N GLY A 236 -8.55 -7.84 -16.53
CA GLY A 236 -7.90 -6.64 -16.05
C GLY A 236 -8.07 -6.45 -14.55
N PHE A 237 -9.28 -6.60 -14.03
CA PHE A 237 -9.55 -6.51 -12.59
C PHE A 237 -8.92 -7.68 -11.79
N PHE A 238 -8.83 -8.86 -12.37
CA PHE A 238 -8.12 -9.97 -11.76
C PHE A 238 -6.60 -9.73 -11.72
N LEU A 239 -6.00 -9.30 -12.82
CA LEU A 239 -4.58 -9.01 -12.91
C LEU A 239 -4.14 -7.94 -11.91
N GLN A 240 -4.93 -6.88 -11.71
CA GLN A 240 -4.58 -5.85 -10.71
C GLN A 240 -4.52 -6.41 -9.27
N ASN A 241 -5.37 -7.38 -8.92
CA ASN A 241 -5.30 -8.05 -7.62
C ASN A 241 -4.02 -8.90 -7.50
N ILE A 242 -3.62 -9.63 -8.55
CA ILE A 242 -2.36 -10.38 -8.57
C ILE A 242 -1.15 -9.44 -8.51
N PHE A 243 -1.16 -8.38 -9.31
CA PHE A 243 -0.05 -7.42 -9.35
C PHE A 243 0.20 -6.74 -8.01
N LEU A 244 -0.81 -6.61 -7.15
CA LEU A 244 -0.62 -6.10 -5.80
C LEU A 244 0.44 -6.90 -5.02
N PHE A 245 0.46 -8.22 -5.18
CA PHE A 245 1.45 -9.09 -4.52
C PHE A 245 2.86 -8.96 -5.10
N LEU A 246 3.00 -8.46 -6.33
CA LEU A 246 4.31 -8.15 -6.93
C LEU A 246 4.93 -6.86 -6.38
N PHE A 247 4.14 -6.07 -5.63
CA PHE A 247 4.58 -4.85 -4.99
C PHE A 247 4.48 -4.93 -3.46
N PRO A 248 5.26 -5.82 -2.78
CA PRO A 248 5.13 -6.05 -1.34
C PRO A 248 5.36 -4.78 -0.52
N LYS A 249 6.16 -3.81 -1.02
CA LYS A 249 6.32 -2.51 -0.36
C LYS A 249 5.05 -1.66 -0.37
N ILE A 250 4.19 -1.82 -1.39
CA ILE A 250 2.86 -1.18 -1.42
C ILE A 250 1.93 -1.89 -0.45
N LEU A 251 1.97 -3.23 -0.44
CA LEU A 251 1.11 -4.08 0.36
C LEU A 251 1.39 -3.94 1.86
N TYR A 252 2.66 -4.09 2.28
CA TYR A 252 3.06 -4.17 3.70
C TYR A 252 3.80 -2.92 4.19
N GLY A 253 4.19 -2.00 3.31
CA GLY A 253 5.00 -0.85 3.67
C GLY A 253 4.17 0.37 4.04
N ASN A 254 4.69 1.17 4.97
CA ASN A 254 4.25 2.55 5.14
C ASN A 254 4.85 3.37 3.98
N VAL A 255 4.19 3.35 2.83
CA VAL A 255 4.67 4.02 1.62
C VAL A 255 4.33 5.50 1.72
N SER A 256 5.22 6.28 2.33
CA SER A 256 5.17 7.73 2.28
C SER A 256 5.91 8.25 1.05
N TYR A 257 5.23 9.04 0.22
CA TYR A 257 5.84 9.73 -0.91
C TYR A 257 6.40 11.07 -0.43
N ARG A 258 7.36 10.99 0.52
CA ARG A 258 8.01 12.16 1.14
C ARG A 258 9.49 12.16 0.83
N ILE A 259 10.02 13.34 0.61
CA ILE A 259 11.44 13.60 0.83
C ILE A 259 11.56 13.81 2.35
N GLU A 260 12.40 13.03 2.99
CA GLU A 260 12.70 13.20 4.41
C GLU A 260 13.43 14.53 4.61
N GLU A 261 12.67 15.60 4.83
CA GLU A 261 13.21 16.98 5.01
C GLU A 261 14.10 17.13 6.25
N GLY A 262 14.00 16.19 7.20
CA GLY A 262 14.75 16.29 8.47
C GLY A 262 16.24 16.00 8.38
N LYS A 263 16.76 15.59 7.20
CA LYS A 263 18.16 15.17 7.08
C LYS A 263 19.10 16.18 6.45
N ASN A 264 18.59 17.07 5.59
CA ASN A 264 19.47 18.04 4.96
C ASN A 264 19.67 19.29 5.82
N ASN A 265 18.69 19.69 6.64
CA ASN A 265 18.83 20.94 7.40
C ASN A 265 19.84 20.83 8.54
N ILE A 266 19.92 19.70 9.26
CA ILE A 266 20.96 19.52 10.30
C ILE A 266 22.33 19.24 9.65
N ILE A 267 22.35 18.49 8.54
CA ILE A 267 23.59 18.20 7.78
C ILE A 267 24.02 19.41 6.95
N ASP A 268 23.08 20.20 6.39
CA ASP A 268 23.40 21.39 5.60
C ASP A 268 23.73 22.59 6.49
N ASP A 269 23.14 22.72 7.68
CA ASP A 269 23.61 23.70 8.70
C ASP A 269 24.98 23.33 9.28
N LEU A 270 25.26 22.05 9.48
CA LEU A 270 26.61 21.58 9.82
C LEU A 270 27.58 21.70 8.66
N LYS A 271 27.12 21.45 7.41
CA LYS A 271 27.93 21.56 6.20
C LYS A 271 28.20 22.99 5.72
N SER A 272 27.34 23.95 6.05
CA SER A 272 27.57 25.34 5.68
C SER A 272 28.74 25.97 6.43
N ASN A 273 29.11 25.41 7.60
CA ASN A 273 30.12 25.95 8.49
C ASN A 273 31.51 25.23 8.43
N LEU A 274 31.73 24.24 7.54
CA LEU A 274 32.97 23.46 7.47
C LEU A 274 33.65 23.49 6.07
N PRO A 275 35.00 23.53 5.97
CA PRO A 275 35.77 23.48 4.71
C PRO A 275 35.65 22.12 4.01
N LYS A 276 35.61 22.11 2.68
CA LYS A 276 35.30 20.97 1.81
C LYS A 276 36.05 19.64 2.03
N LYS A 277 37.23 19.65 2.64
CA LYS A 277 38.08 18.47 2.89
C LYS A 277 37.82 17.77 4.24
N GLN A 278 37.06 18.43 5.16
CA GLN A 278 36.69 17.88 6.48
C GLN A 278 35.28 17.26 6.50
N LYS A 279 34.51 17.36 5.40
CA LYS A 279 33.08 17.01 5.32
C LYS A 279 32.77 15.50 5.40
N GLU A 280 33.64 14.63 4.99
CA GLU A 280 33.41 13.17 5.06
C GLU A 280 33.82 12.58 6.42
N ASN A 281 34.90 13.07 7.00
CA ASN A 281 35.39 12.58 8.29
C ASN A 281 34.59 13.11 9.50
N ALA A 282 34.09 14.35 9.43
CA ALA A 282 33.22 14.93 10.47
C ALA A 282 31.89 14.14 10.63
N THR A 283 31.32 13.65 9.55
CA THR A 283 30.03 12.96 9.57
C THR A 283 30.10 11.61 10.32
N ILE A 284 31.21 10.89 10.29
CA ILE A 284 31.39 9.59 10.96
C ILE A 284 31.65 9.79 12.45
N GLN A 285 32.50 10.74 12.81
CA GLN A 285 32.78 11.09 14.21
C GLN A 285 31.54 11.63 14.95
N ASP A 286 30.69 12.40 14.26
CA ASP A 286 29.45 12.92 14.84
C ASP A 286 28.44 11.79 15.11
N ILE A 287 28.33 10.81 14.20
CA ILE A 287 27.46 9.64 14.41
C ILE A 287 27.94 8.80 15.60
N GLU A 288 29.24 8.62 15.73
CA GLU A 288 29.82 7.87 16.86
C GLU A 288 29.54 8.54 18.20
N LEU A 289 29.65 9.88 18.28
CA LEU A 289 29.35 10.65 19.49
C LEU A 289 27.87 10.58 19.84
N ILE A 290 26.97 10.71 18.86
CA ILE A 290 25.54 10.60 19.05
C ILE A 290 25.15 9.20 19.55
N ILE A 291 25.73 8.15 18.95
CA ILE A 291 25.49 6.77 19.39
C ILE A 291 26.02 6.55 20.81
N LYS A 292 27.22 7.05 21.14
CA LYS A 292 27.77 6.94 22.49
C LYS A 292 26.90 7.64 23.53
N ALA A 293 26.40 8.84 23.21
CA ALA A 293 25.48 9.56 24.11
C ALA A 293 24.16 8.81 24.33
N TYR A 294 23.60 8.25 23.25
CA TYR A 294 22.36 7.45 23.29
C TYR A 294 22.50 6.18 24.14
N LEU A 295 23.68 5.56 24.14
CA LEU A 295 23.93 4.33 24.89
C LEU A 295 24.00 4.57 26.41
N ASN A 296 24.14 5.80 26.88
CA ASN A 296 24.16 6.11 28.33
C ASN A 296 22.83 5.73 29.01
N ASP A 297 21.71 5.80 28.29
CA ASP A 297 20.38 5.41 28.78
C ASP A 297 20.13 3.90 28.67
N LEU A 298 21.11 3.11 28.26
CA LEU A 298 21.10 1.65 28.14
C LEU A 298 19.92 1.12 27.30
N PRO A 299 19.57 1.71 26.15
CA PRO A 299 18.39 1.32 25.36
C PRO A 299 18.48 -0.12 24.85
N PHE A 300 19.68 -0.65 24.67
CA PHE A 300 19.94 -2.01 24.21
C PHE A 300 19.48 -3.11 25.21
N THR A 301 19.19 -2.76 26.46
CA THR A 301 18.65 -3.68 27.46
C THR A 301 17.17 -3.96 27.26
N GLN A 302 16.45 -3.14 26.48
CA GLN A 302 15.06 -3.39 26.11
C GLN A 302 14.95 -4.57 25.14
N LYS A 303 13.98 -5.48 25.34
CA LYS A 303 13.78 -6.66 24.50
C LYS A 303 13.54 -6.29 23.04
N GLU A 304 12.74 -5.26 22.80
CA GLU A 304 12.33 -4.78 21.47
C GLU A 304 13.35 -3.85 20.80
N PHE A 305 14.51 -3.62 21.42
CA PHE A 305 15.54 -2.75 20.84
C PHE A 305 15.98 -3.23 19.46
N SER A 306 15.73 -2.41 18.47
CA SER A 306 15.95 -2.70 17.05
C SER A 306 16.63 -1.53 16.33
N LEU A 307 17.15 -1.77 15.13
CA LEU A 307 17.69 -0.70 14.29
C LEU A 307 16.63 0.35 13.96
N SER A 308 15.38 -0.08 13.76
CA SER A 308 14.24 0.81 13.54
C SER A 308 13.95 1.70 14.75
N GLN A 309 13.98 1.13 15.97
CA GLN A 309 13.83 1.89 17.22
C GLN A 309 14.96 2.91 17.37
N MET A 310 16.20 2.50 17.21
CA MET A 310 17.36 3.39 17.27
C MET A 310 17.30 4.50 16.21
N SER A 311 16.85 4.17 15.00
CA SER A 311 16.62 5.13 13.92
C SER A 311 15.57 6.18 14.30
N PHE A 312 14.49 5.74 14.92
CA PHE A 312 13.41 6.62 15.41
C PHE A 312 13.88 7.55 16.51
N ASP A 313 14.56 7.02 17.53
CA ASP A 313 15.03 7.77 18.69
C ASP A 313 16.09 8.81 18.33
N LEU A 314 17.06 8.41 17.51
CA LEU A 314 18.16 9.28 17.07
C LEU A 314 17.79 10.20 15.92
N LYS A 315 16.61 10.00 15.29
CA LYS A 315 16.21 10.67 14.05
C LYS A 315 17.21 10.49 12.91
N ILE A 316 18.00 9.40 12.96
CA ILE A 316 18.96 9.00 11.92
C ILE A 316 18.35 7.83 11.14
N PRO A 317 18.29 7.87 9.79
CA PRO A 317 17.72 6.79 9.02
C PRO A 317 18.40 5.44 9.20
N GLU A 318 17.60 4.38 9.22
CA GLU A 318 18.08 3.00 9.30
C GLU A 318 19.19 2.70 8.29
N ARG A 319 19.08 3.20 7.06
CA ARG A 319 20.10 2.99 6.03
C ARG A 319 21.46 3.58 6.40
N PHE A 320 21.48 4.74 7.06
CA PHE A 320 22.71 5.36 7.52
C PHE A 320 23.31 4.61 8.68
N LEU A 321 22.50 4.25 9.66
CA LEU A 321 22.94 3.42 10.78
C LEU A 321 23.41 2.04 10.29
N SER A 322 22.68 1.41 9.40
CA SER A 322 23.09 0.14 8.79
C SER A 322 24.41 0.25 8.02
N ASN A 323 24.60 1.33 7.25
CA ASN A 323 25.87 1.58 6.57
C ASN A 323 27.01 1.83 7.57
N TYR A 324 26.76 2.58 8.65
CA TYR A 324 27.72 2.81 9.72
C TYR A 324 28.17 1.48 10.35
N PHE A 325 27.24 0.63 10.77
CA PHE A 325 27.58 -0.67 11.34
C PHE A 325 28.33 -1.58 10.35
N ASN A 326 27.83 -1.70 9.10
CA ASN A 326 28.38 -2.63 8.13
C ASN A 326 29.68 -2.15 7.49
N LYS A 327 29.86 -0.85 7.24
CA LYS A 327 31.01 -0.33 6.52
C LYS A 327 32.10 0.22 7.44
N GLU A 328 31.71 0.95 8.50
CA GLU A 328 32.66 1.59 9.40
C GLU A 328 33.08 0.65 10.55
N LEU A 329 32.09 -0.03 11.17
CA LEU A 329 32.36 -0.98 12.25
C LEU A 329 32.59 -2.41 11.75
N ASN A 330 32.30 -2.68 10.49
CA ASN A 330 32.42 -4.00 9.84
C ASN A 330 31.68 -5.13 10.60
N ILE A 331 30.55 -4.80 11.24
CA ILE A 331 29.71 -5.74 11.97
C ILE A 331 28.22 -5.42 11.68
N THR A 332 27.34 -6.41 11.84
CA THR A 332 25.90 -6.19 11.73
C THR A 332 25.36 -5.51 12.99
N PHE A 333 24.25 -4.75 12.87
CA PHE A 333 23.56 -4.18 14.04
C PHE A 333 23.18 -5.25 15.07
N SER A 334 22.75 -6.43 14.62
CA SER A 334 22.39 -7.54 15.51
C SER A 334 23.58 -8.03 16.31
N GLU A 335 24.73 -8.15 15.68
CA GLU A 335 25.98 -8.54 16.34
C GLU A 335 26.48 -7.47 17.28
N TRP A 336 26.46 -6.20 16.86
CA TRP A 336 26.81 -5.06 17.71
C TRP A 336 25.93 -4.99 18.96
N ARG A 337 24.60 -5.12 18.82
CA ARG A 337 23.66 -5.18 19.95
C ARG A 337 23.95 -6.37 20.88
N LYS A 338 24.21 -7.56 20.30
CA LYS A 338 24.58 -8.75 21.05
C LYS A 338 25.83 -8.48 21.91
N ASN A 339 26.87 -7.87 21.32
CA ASN A 339 28.10 -7.53 21.99
C ASN A 339 27.91 -6.55 23.14
N LEU A 340 27.14 -5.48 22.92
CA LEU A 340 26.79 -4.52 24.00
C LEU A 340 26.10 -5.18 25.18
N ARG A 341 25.16 -6.08 24.93
CA ARG A 341 24.46 -6.83 25.97
C ARG A 341 25.40 -7.74 26.77
N ILE A 342 26.32 -8.41 26.12
CA ILE A 342 27.33 -9.24 26.80
C ILE A 342 28.29 -8.39 27.63
N ASP A 343 28.81 -7.28 27.08
CA ASP A 343 29.70 -6.40 27.79
C ASP A 343 29.00 -5.73 29.02
N HIS A 344 27.69 -5.44 28.91
CA HIS A 344 26.87 -4.99 30.04
C HIS A 344 26.69 -6.08 31.09
N VAL A 345 26.43 -7.32 30.74
CA VAL A 345 26.36 -8.46 31.67
C VAL A 345 27.69 -8.63 32.39
N CYS A 346 28.84 -8.58 31.71
CA CYS A 346 30.13 -8.68 32.33
C CYS A 346 30.31 -7.57 33.39
N ARG A 347 29.95 -6.36 33.07
CA ARG A 347 30.00 -5.21 34.00
C ARG A 347 29.13 -5.42 35.25
N LEU A 348 27.90 -5.95 35.07
CA LEU A 348 27.01 -6.27 36.17
C LEU A 348 27.61 -7.37 37.08
N ILE A 349 28.27 -8.39 36.51
CA ILE A 349 28.94 -9.44 37.26
C ILE A 349 30.14 -8.88 38.02
N GLU A 350 30.95 -8.03 37.41
CA GLU A 350 32.10 -7.35 38.05
C GLU A 350 31.67 -6.42 39.16
N LEU A 351 30.51 -5.77 39.06
CA LEU A 351 29.90 -4.97 40.13
C LEU A 351 29.29 -5.80 41.27
N GLY A 352 29.34 -7.11 41.18
CA GLY A 352 28.87 -8.02 42.24
C GLY A 352 27.39 -8.39 42.18
N GLU A 353 26.64 -7.98 41.15
CA GLU A 353 25.23 -8.30 41.01
C GLU A 353 24.94 -9.82 40.96
N ALA A 354 25.93 -10.62 40.55
CA ALA A 354 25.87 -12.08 40.59
C ALA A 354 25.82 -12.69 42.02
N LYS A 355 25.97 -11.86 43.07
CA LYS A 355 25.74 -12.27 44.46
C LYS A 355 24.24 -12.26 44.80
N ASN A 356 23.44 -11.39 44.15
CA ASN A 356 22.05 -11.12 44.46
C ASN A 356 21.07 -11.64 43.41
N LEU A 357 21.54 -11.81 42.20
CA LEU A 357 20.71 -12.19 41.05
C LEU A 357 21.19 -13.51 40.44
N THR A 358 20.24 -14.28 39.91
CA THR A 358 20.59 -15.45 39.08
C THR A 358 21.17 -15.01 37.73
N ILE A 359 21.94 -15.88 37.11
CA ILE A 359 22.50 -15.62 35.75
C ILE A 359 21.38 -15.34 34.72
N GLU A 360 20.25 -16.02 34.88
CA GLU A 360 19.07 -15.81 34.03
C GLU A 360 18.47 -14.42 34.25
N ALA A 361 18.37 -13.96 35.48
CA ALA A 361 17.85 -12.63 35.79
C ALA A 361 18.78 -11.54 35.21
N ILE A 362 20.10 -11.69 35.33
CA ILE A 362 21.10 -10.76 34.79
C ILE A 362 20.96 -10.74 33.23
N ALA A 363 20.82 -11.90 32.59
CA ALA A 363 20.64 -12.01 31.13
C ALA A 363 19.34 -11.33 30.66
N THR A 364 18.25 -11.53 31.40
CA THR A 364 16.94 -10.91 31.11
C THR A 364 17.01 -9.39 31.27
N ASN A 365 17.63 -8.91 32.31
CA ASN A 365 17.86 -7.47 32.55
C ASN A 365 18.74 -6.82 31.47
N ALA A 366 19.65 -7.59 30.88
CA ALA A 366 20.45 -7.15 29.75
C ALA A 366 19.72 -7.27 28.38
N GLY A 367 18.44 -7.70 28.37
CA GLY A 367 17.59 -7.74 27.19
C GLY A 367 17.66 -9.03 26.37
N PHE A 368 18.23 -10.13 26.90
CA PHE A 368 18.18 -11.42 26.22
C PHE A 368 16.81 -12.08 26.35
N ALA A 369 16.26 -12.56 25.22
CA ALA A 369 14.94 -13.19 25.18
C ALA A 369 14.93 -14.64 25.73
N SER A 370 16.09 -15.32 25.76
CA SER A 370 16.20 -16.70 26.27
C SER A 370 17.58 -16.99 26.80
N ARG A 371 17.62 -17.90 27.78
CA ARG A 371 18.85 -18.40 28.44
C ARG A 371 19.82 -19.04 27.42
N SER A 372 19.31 -19.85 26.51
CA SER A 372 20.16 -20.52 25.51
C SER A 372 20.89 -19.51 24.64
N LYS A 373 20.15 -18.54 24.04
CA LYS A 373 20.75 -17.49 23.22
C LYS A 373 21.78 -16.64 23.97
N PHE A 374 21.55 -16.41 25.26
CA PHE A 374 22.52 -15.72 26.11
C PHE A 374 23.80 -16.52 26.29
N ILE A 375 23.69 -17.82 26.70
CA ILE A 375 24.86 -18.66 26.96
C ILE A 375 25.73 -18.80 25.69
N ASP A 376 25.10 -19.02 24.54
CA ASP A 376 25.79 -19.15 23.26
C ASP A 376 26.51 -17.84 22.89
N ALA A 377 25.84 -16.70 23.00
CA ALA A 377 26.42 -15.39 22.74
C ALA A 377 27.57 -15.06 23.71
N PHE A 378 27.43 -15.39 24.98
CA PHE A 378 28.46 -15.15 25.99
C PHE A 378 29.71 -16.01 25.69
N LYS A 379 29.54 -17.30 25.41
CA LYS A 379 30.63 -18.20 25.06
C LYS A 379 31.33 -17.78 23.76
N GLU A 380 30.57 -17.36 22.77
CA GLU A 380 31.10 -16.81 21.51
C GLU A 380 31.97 -15.56 21.75
N ARG A 381 31.54 -14.64 22.62
CA ARG A 381 32.21 -13.36 22.89
C ARG A 381 33.37 -13.47 23.86
N LYS A 382 33.25 -14.29 24.92
CA LYS A 382 34.24 -14.38 26.02
C LYS A 382 35.04 -15.68 26.05
N GLY A 383 34.72 -16.65 25.19
CA GLY A 383 35.42 -17.95 25.14
C GLY A 383 35.06 -18.92 26.26
N VAL A 384 34.36 -18.46 27.29
CA VAL A 384 34.00 -19.24 28.50
C VAL A 384 32.51 -19.12 28.81
N THR A 385 31.98 -20.06 29.59
CA THR A 385 30.57 -19.95 30.03
C THR A 385 30.39 -18.85 31.10
N PRO A 386 29.18 -18.27 31.24
CA PRO A 386 28.90 -17.26 32.27
C PRO A 386 29.24 -17.74 33.67
N SER A 387 28.97 -19.02 33.98
CA SER A 387 29.29 -19.61 35.30
C SER A 387 30.81 -19.72 35.54
N ALA A 388 31.59 -20.07 34.53
CA ALA A 388 33.04 -20.11 34.61
C ALA A 388 33.63 -18.71 34.76
N PHE A 389 33.06 -17.71 34.06
CA PHE A 389 33.48 -16.31 34.21
C PHE A 389 33.23 -15.75 35.59
N ILE A 390 32.08 -16.04 36.23
CA ILE A 390 31.80 -15.65 37.64
C ILE A 390 32.78 -16.32 38.61
N LYS A 391 33.13 -17.57 38.40
CA LYS A 391 34.12 -18.28 39.23
C LYS A 391 35.50 -17.63 39.13
N SER A 392 35.95 -17.25 37.96
CA SER A 392 37.26 -16.64 37.75
C SER A 392 37.38 -15.29 38.47
N ILE A 393 36.30 -14.47 38.49
CA ILE A 393 36.30 -13.18 39.23
C ILE A 393 36.39 -13.41 40.72
N LYS A 394 35.64 -14.39 41.28
CA LYS A 394 35.69 -14.69 42.72
C LYS A 394 37.05 -15.18 43.19
N THR A 395 37.83 -15.82 42.31
CA THR A 395 39.19 -16.33 42.64
C THR A 395 40.24 -15.20 42.64
N VAL A 396 39.97 -14.07 42.03
CA VAL A 396 40.85 -12.89 41.99
C VAL A 396 40.62 -11.95 43.20
N GLU A 397 39.41 -12.01 43.81
CA GLU A 397 39.05 -11.23 44.98
C GLU A 397 39.37 -11.92 46.32
N ALA A 398 39.76 -13.20 46.31
CA ALA A 398 40.18 -13.99 47.48
C ALA A 398 41.70 -14.08 47.55
#